data_88a012e71e855186193a1cf4b89cfdd4
#
_entry.id   88a012e71e855186193a1cf4b89cfdd4
#
_cell.length_a   1.000
_cell.length_b   1.000
_cell.length_c   1.000
_cell.angle_alpha   90.00
_cell.angle_beta   90.00
_cell.angle_gamma   90.00
#
_symmetry.space_group_name_H-M   'P 1'
#
loop_
_entity.id
_entity.type
_entity.pdbx_description
1 polymer ?
#
loop_
_entity_poly.entity_id
_entity_poly.type
_entity_poly.pdbx_seq_one_letter_code
_entity_poly.pdbx_strand_id
1 'polypeptide(L)'
;MTPLRQAASDYLALRRALGFKLRANEDALIEFTDFLDQRGVTTITAAAAVEWALSKPATRPGLAADRLRRIRGFTLHHRLLDPATEITPANLLHSHRHRRQPYLYSDDELARLMACALTLPPTDGLRGATYHCLLGLLSVTG
;
A
#
# COMPACT_ATOMS: atom_id res chain seq x y z
N MET A 1 16.61 5.84 -21.59
CA MET A 1 15.99 6.06 -20.26
C MET A 1 15.79 7.55 -20.11
N THR A 2 14.57 8.00 -19.84
CA THR A 2 14.25 9.43 -19.73
C THR A 2 14.83 10.03 -18.44
N PRO A 3 15.03 11.36 -18.37
CA PRO A 3 15.56 12.02 -17.17
C PRO A 3 14.71 11.74 -15.92
N LEU A 4 13.36 11.76 -16.05
CA LEU A 4 12.46 11.48 -14.93
C LEU A 4 12.55 10.03 -14.44
N ARG A 5 12.70 9.09 -15.37
CA ARG A 5 12.86 7.67 -15.02
C ARG A 5 14.20 7.41 -14.32
N GLN A 6 15.27 8.09 -14.75
CA GLN A 6 16.54 8.02 -14.06
C GLN A 6 16.44 8.61 -12.64
N ALA A 7 15.84 9.79 -12.49
CA ALA A 7 15.62 10.43 -11.18
C ALA A 7 14.78 9.53 -10.22
N ALA A 8 13.76 8.83 -10.74
CA ALA A 8 12.98 7.88 -9.94
C ALA A 8 13.83 6.67 -9.49
N SER A 9 14.69 6.16 -10.37
CA SER A 9 15.62 5.05 -10.05
C SER A 9 16.62 5.47 -8.96
N ASP A 10 17.20 6.67 -9.08
CA ASP A 10 18.17 7.21 -8.14
C ASP A 10 17.52 7.46 -6.77
N TYR A 11 16.28 7.98 -6.75
CA TYR A 11 15.49 8.12 -5.52
C TYR A 11 15.25 6.78 -4.85
N LEU A 12 14.86 5.73 -5.60
CA LEU A 12 14.65 4.39 -5.06
C LEU A 12 15.94 3.79 -4.50
N ALA A 13 17.06 3.96 -5.21
CA ALA A 13 18.38 3.51 -4.76
C ALA A 13 18.79 4.19 -3.45
N LEU A 14 18.63 5.51 -3.36
CA LEU A 14 18.88 6.27 -2.14
C LEU A 14 18.02 5.77 -0.95
N ARG A 15 16.71 5.60 -1.17
CA ARG A 15 15.80 5.15 -0.13
C ARG A 15 16.08 3.71 0.33
N ARG A 16 16.51 2.84 -0.60
CA ARG A 16 16.90 1.47 -0.29
C ARG A 16 18.19 1.41 0.51
N ALA A 17 19.17 2.26 0.21
CA ALA A 17 20.38 2.39 1.00
C ALA A 17 20.09 2.82 2.46
N LEU A 18 18.98 3.53 2.70
CA LEU A 18 18.47 3.88 4.02
C LEU A 18 17.60 2.78 4.67
N GLY A 19 17.52 1.58 4.08
CA GLY A 19 16.81 0.42 4.64
C GLY A 19 15.32 0.29 4.25
N PHE A 20 14.77 1.16 3.38
CA PHE A 20 13.38 1.08 2.94
C PHE A 20 13.20 0.09 1.78
N LYS A 21 12.29 -0.87 1.88
CA LYS A 21 12.05 -1.87 0.82
C LYS A 21 11.36 -1.31 -0.42
N LEU A 22 10.38 -0.43 -0.27
CA LEU A 22 9.65 0.34 -1.29
C LEU A 22 9.16 -0.43 -2.55
N ARG A 23 8.88 -1.72 -2.47
CA ARG A 23 8.45 -2.53 -3.64
C ARG A 23 7.22 -1.95 -4.33
N ALA A 24 6.14 -1.69 -3.58
CA ALA A 24 4.90 -1.14 -4.13
C ALA A 24 5.05 0.33 -4.62
N ASN A 25 6.05 1.06 -4.14
CA ASN A 25 6.36 2.41 -4.61
C ASN A 25 7.15 2.35 -5.92
N GLU A 26 8.02 1.35 -6.10
CA GLU A 26 8.78 1.14 -7.33
C GLU A 26 7.85 0.95 -8.52
N ASP A 27 6.90 0.00 -8.44
CA ASP A 27 5.92 -0.23 -9.51
C ASP A 27 5.16 1.06 -9.84
N ALA A 28 4.72 1.78 -8.81
CA ALA A 28 3.98 3.03 -8.98
C ALA A 28 4.84 4.14 -9.64
N LEU A 29 6.12 4.24 -9.30
CA LEU A 29 7.04 5.22 -9.88
C LEU A 29 7.38 4.90 -11.33
N ILE A 30 7.60 3.62 -11.65
CA ILE A 30 7.81 3.15 -13.02
C ILE A 30 6.59 3.52 -13.88
N GLU A 31 5.39 3.13 -13.45
CA GLU A 31 4.15 3.44 -14.16
C GLU A 31 3.93 4.96 -14.32
N PHE A 32 4.25 5.74 -13.30
CA PHE A 32 4.08 7.19 -13.35
C PHE A 32 5.06 7.85 -14.33
N THR A 33 6.32 7.47 -14.29
CA THR A 33 7.32 8.02 -15.23
C THR A 33 7.03 7.61 -16.68
N ASP A 34 6.61 6.36 -16.92
CA ASP A 34 6.20 5.90 -18.25
C ASP A 34 4.97 6.68 -18.77
N PHE A 35 4.02 7.00 -17.88
CA PHE A 35 2.85 7.80 -18.21
C PHE A 35 3.24 9.24 -18.62
N LEU A 36 4.19 9.88 -17.91
CA LEU A 36 4.69 11.21 -18.26
C LEU A 36 5.45 11.18 -19.58
N ASP A 37 6.29 10.17 -19.79
CA ASP A 37 7.08 9.99 -21.00
C ASP A 37 6.21 9.84 -22.25
N GLN A 38 5.15 9.02 -22.17
CA GLN A 38 4.17 8.82 -23.26
C GLN A 38 3.47 10.12 -23.67
N ARG A 39 3.37 11.10 -22.76
CA ARG A 39 2.78 12.43 -23.01
C ARG A 39 3.79 13.51 -23.37
N GLY A 40 5.06 13.17 -23.40
CA GLY A 40 6.14 14.15 -23.62
C GLY A 40 6.24 15.19 -22.49
N VAL A 41 5.77 14.87 -21.29
CA VAL A 41 5.80 15.76 -20.13
C VAL A 41 7.14 15.60 -19.41
N THR A 42 7.91 16.69 -19.35
CA THR A 42 9.24 16.72 -18.72
C THR A 42 9.23 17.25 -17.29
N THR A 43 8.17 17.96 -16.91
CA THR A 43 8.03 18.57 -15.56
C THR A 43 6.83 17.96 -14.85
N ILE A 44 7.02 17.55 -13.60
CA ILE A 44 5.95 16.96 -12.80
C ILE A 44 5.01 18.06 -12.31
N THR A 45 3.73 17.98 -12.69
CA THR A 45 2.67 18.85 -12.19
C THR A 45 1.67 18.06 -11.33
N ALA A 46 0.99 18.74 -10.42
CA ALA A 46 -0.06 18.13 -9.60
C ALA A 46 -1.20 17.60 -10.48
N ALA A 47 -1.54 18.32 -11.56
CA ALA A 47 -2.54 17.91 -12.54
C ALA A 47 -2.18 16.59 -13.23
N ALA A 48 -0.94 16.46 -13.73
CA ALA A 48 -0.47 15.24 -14.37
C ALA A 48 -0.44 14.05 -13.40
N ALA A 49 -0.08 14.28 -12.14
CA ALA A 49 -0.10 13.26 -11.10
C ALA A 49 -1.53 12.75 -10.81
N VAL A 50 -2.52 13.65 -10.76
CA VAL A 50 -3.93 13.31 -10.57
C VAL A 50 -4.46 12.54 -11.79
N GLU A 51 -4.18 13.00 -12.99
CA GLU A 51 -4.59 12.33 -14.23
C GLU A 51 -4.04 10.90 -14.27
N TRP A 52 -2.76 10.71 -13.95
CA TRP A 52 -2.17 9.38 -13.82
C TRP A 52 -2.86 8.54 -12.74
N ALA A 53 -3.14 9.12 -11.58
CA ALA A 53 -3.77 8.38 -10.50
C ALA A 53 -5.17 7.88 -10.88
N LEU A 54 -5.90 8.65 -11.70
CA LEU A 54 -7.25 8.34 -12.19
C LEU A 54 -7.24 7.50 -13.49
N SER A 55 -6.11 7.34 -14.16
CA SER A 55 -6.02 6.64 -15.45
C SER A 55 -6.41 5.15 -15.39
N LYS A 56 -6.35 4.52 -14.23
CA LYS A 56 -6.78 3.13 -14.03
C LYS A 56 -8.19 3.08 -13.44
N PRO A 57 -9.04 2.15 -13.94
CA PRO A 57 -10.36 1.93 -13.35
C PRO A 57 -10.24 1.65 -11.85
N ALA A 58 -11.10 2.27 -11.07
CA ALA A 58 -11.13 2.08 -9.63
C ALA A 58 -11.71 0.71 -9.28
N THR A 59 -10.85 -0.27 -9.07
CA THR A 59 -11.23 -1.62 -8.59
C THR A 59 -11.63 -1.63 -7.12
N ARG A 60 -11.29 -0.58 -6.38
CA ARG A 60 -11.65 -0.36 -4.97
C ARG A 60 -11.68 1.14 -4.64
N PRO A 61 -12.51 1.54 -3.66
CA PRO A 61 -12.49 2.92 -3.15
C PRO A 61 -11.08 3.33 -2.67
N GLY A 62 -10.67 4.56 -2.98
CA GLY A 62 -9.38 5.10 -2.54
C GLY A 62 -8.14 4.65 -3.33
N LEU A 63 -8.29 3.85 -4.40
CA LEU A 63 -7.14 3.40 -5.21
C LEU A 63 -6.33 4.58 -5.77
N ALA A 64 -7.01 5.59 -6.33
CA ALA A 64 -6.34 6.76 -6.88
C ALA A 64 -5.60 7.57 -5.80
N ALA A 65 -6.19 7.72 -4.62
CA ALA A 65 -5.53 8.36 -3.48
C ALA A 65 -4.29 7.58 -3.02
N ASP A 66 -4.37 6.25 -2.98
CA ASP A 66 -3.22 5.40 -2.65
C ASP A 66 -2.09 5.52 -3.69
N ARG A 67 -2.44 5.62 -4.99
CA ARG A 67 -1.46 5.84 -6.07
C ARG A 67 -0.74 7.18 -5.87
N LEU A 68 -1.46 8.28 -5.66
CA LEU A 68 -0.86 9.58 -5.38
C LEU A 68 0.06 9.56 -4.17
N ARG A 69 -0.35 8.88 -3.09
CA ARG A 69 0.46 8.77 -1.88
C ARG A 69 1.80 8.06 -2.14
N ARG A 70 1.82 7.05 -3.02
CA ARG A 70 3.04 6.30 -3.36
C ARG A 70 4.08 7.15 -4.07
N ILE A 71 3.67 8.04 -4.98
CA ILE A 71 4.60 8.90 -5.73
C ILE A 71 4.98 10.17 -4.98
N ARG A 72 4.21 10.57 -3.97
CA ARG A 72 4.41 11.84 -3.25
C ARG A 72 5.81 12.00 -2.65
N GLY A 73 6.38 10.93 -2.11
CA GLY A 73 7.76 10.97 -1.58
C GLY A 73 8.79 11.27 -2.64
N PHE A 74 8.60 10.77 -3.85
CA PHE A 74 9.43 11.07 -5.00
C PHE A 74 9.26 12.52 -5.47
N THR A 75 8.03 13.03 -5.62
CA THR A 75 7.80 14.41 -6.04
C THR A 75 8.39 15.43 -5.07
N LEU A 76 8.32 15.14 -3.75
CA LEU A 76 8.99 15.95 -2.72
C LEU A 76 10.52 15.96 -2.89
N HIS A 77 11.12 14.81 -3.16
CA HIS A 77 12.56 14.68 -3.38
C HIS A 77 12.98 15.37 -4.69
N HIS A 78 12.24 15.09 -5.78
CA HIS A 78 12.54 15.63 -7.11
C HIS A 78 12.46 17.16 -7.16
N ARG A 79 11.57 17.78 -6.39
CA ARG A 79 11.49 19.25 -6.28
C ARG A 79 12.77 19.89 -5.75
N LEU A 80 13.59 19.17 -4.99
CA LEU A 80 14.90 19.68 -4.56
C LEU A 80 15.90 19.78 -5.72
N LEU A 81 15.70 18.96 -6.76
CA LEU A 81 16.54 18.91 -7.95
C LEU A 81 15.97 19.79 -9.09
N ASP A 82 14.65 19.81 -9.21
CA ASP A 82 13.89 20.61 -10.19
C ASP A 82 12.79 21.41 -9.45
N PRO A 83 13.04 22.73 -9.18
CA PRO A 83 12.08 23.60 -8.50
C PRO A 83 10.74 23.78 -9.24
N ALA A 84 10.69 23.49 -10.55
CA ALA A 84 9.45 23.53 -11.34
C ALA A 84 8.50 22.37 -11.03
N THR A 85 9.00 21.31 -10.36
CA THR A 85 8.19 20.19 -9.91
C THR A 85 7.15 20.62 -8.87
N GLU A 86 5.88 20.32 -9.13
CA GLU A 86 4.80 20.55 -8.17
C GLU A 86 4.65 19.35 -7.20
N ILE A 87 4.48 19.67 -5.91
CA ILE A 87 4.22 18.67 -4.89
C ILE A 87 2.73 18.32 -4.89
N THR A 88 2.43 17.05 -5.06
CA THR A 88 1.05 16.57 -4.96
C THR A 88 0.53 16.72 -3.52
N PRO A 89 -0.58 17.47 -3.28
CA PRO A 89 -1.17 17.60 -1.96
C PRO A 89 -1.53 16.24 -1.33
N ALA A 90 -1.36 16.11 -0.02
CA ALA A 90 -1.52 14.82 0.67
C ALA A 90 -2.96 14.28 0.62
N ASN A 91 -3.96 15.17 0.61
CA ASN A 91 -5.38 14.83 0.75
C ASN A 91 -6.23 15.29 -0.45
N LEU A 92 -5.61 15.40 -1.64
CA LEU A 92 -6.29 15.87 -2.84
C LEU A 92 -7.43 14.92 -3.26
N LEU A 93 -7.21 13.61 -3.13
CA LEU A 93 -8.23 12.61 -3.40
C LEU A 93 -8.66 11.93 -2.09
N HIS A 94 -9.98 11.91 -1.86
CA HIS A 94 -10.54 11.27 -0.67
C HIS A 94 -10.31 9.75 -0.72
N SER A 95 -9.70 9.24 0.34
CA SER A 95 -9.56 7.81 0.58
C SER A 95 -10.56 7.41 1.65
N HIS A 96 -11.80 7.14 1.27
CA HIS A 96 -12.75 6.53 2.19
C HIS A 96 -12.31 5.08 2.43
N ARG A 97 -11.45 4.88 3.41
CA ARG A 97 -11.28 3.56 4.00
C ARG A 97 -12.52 3.29 4.85
N HIS A 98 -13.59 2.78 4.24
CA HIS A 98 -14.61 2.10 5.02
C HIS A 98 -13.94 0.96 5.77
N ARG A 99 -13.66 1.18 7.05
CA ARG A 99 -13.28 0.08 7.94
C ARG A 99 -14.47 -0.87 7.94
N ARG A 100 -14.32 -2.04 7.33
CA ARG A 100 -15.37 -3.06 7.40
C ARG A 100 -15.64 -3.30 8.88
N GLN A 101 -16.92 -3.33 9.25
CA GLN A 101 -17.31 -3.69 10.59
C GLN A 101 -16.77 -5.10 10.85
N PRO A 102 -15.99 -5.32 11.91
CA PRO A 102 -15.48 -6.64 12.21
C PRO A 102 -16.66 -7.58 12.49
N TYR A 103 -16.51 -8.82 12.08
CA TYR A 103 -17.46 -9.87 12.47
C TYR A 103 -17.27 -10.15 13.97
N LEU A 104 -18.34 -10.06 14.72
CA LEU A 104 -18.35 -10.40 16.15
C LEU A 104 -18.83 -11.85 16.29
N TYR A 105 -17.94 -12.72 16.73
CA TYR A 105 -18.27 -14.12 16.99
C TYR A 105 -19.13 -14.24 18.24
N SER A 106 -20.15 -15.08 18.19
CA SER A 106 -20.89 -15.50 19.38
C SER A 106 -20.07 -16.50 20.22
N ASP A 107 -20.44 -16.69 21.48
CA ASP A 107 -19.76 -17.65 22.37
C ASP A 107 -19.81 -19.07 21.80
N ASP A 108 -20.92 -19.47 21.17
CA ASP A 108 -21.07 -20.78 20.52
C ASP A 108 -20.14 -20.92 19.29
N GLU A 109 -19.95 -19.86 18.53
CA GLU A 109 -19.02 -19.85 17.39
C GLU A 109 -17.58 -19.97 17.86
N LEU A 110 -17.22 -19.23 18.91
CA LEU A 110 -15.89 -19.31 19.52
C LEU A 110 -15.62 -20.71 20.09
N ALA A 111 -16.57 -21.29 20.80
CA ALA A 111 -16.44 -22.66 21.32
C ALA A 111 -16.22 -23.67 20.20
N ARG A 112 -16.99 -23.58 19.10
CA ARG A 112 -16.81 -24.41 17.89
C ARG A 112 -15.46 -24.22 17.23
N LEU A 113 -14.99 -22.98 17.10
CA LEU A 113 -13.66 -22.68 16.53
C LEU A 113 -12.54 -23.29 17.39
N MET A 114 -12.65 -23.17 18.71
CA MET A 114 -11.68 -23.75 19.64
C MET A 114 -11.69 -25.28 19.57
N ALA A 115 -12.85 -25.91 19.50
CA ALA A 115 -12.97 -27.35 19.33
C ALA A 115 -12.38 -27.82 17.99
N CYS A 116 -12.68 -27.14 16.89
CA CYS A 116 -12.09 -27.41 15.57
C CYS A 116 -10.57 -27.26 15.57
N ALA A 117 -10.01 -26.31 16.33
CA ALA A 117 -8.58 -26.13 16.41
C ALA A 117 -7.87 -27.42 16.92
N LEU A 118 -8.44 -28.13 17.86
CA LEU A 118 -7.87 -29.37 18.40
C LEU A 118 -7.85 -30.53 17.39
N THR A 119 -8.68 -30.48 16.35
CA THR A 119 -8.72 -31.50 15.29
C THR A 119 -7.75 -31.22 14.12
N LEU A 120 -6.97 -30.15 14.19
CA LEU A 120 -6.01 -29.79 13.10
C LEU A 120 -4.89 -30.83 13.00
N PRO A 121 -4.58 -31.33 11.79
CA PRO A 121 -3.50 -32.26 11.61
C PRO A 121 -2.13 -31.57 11.72
N PRO A 122 -1.06 -32.25 12.19
CA PRO A 122 -1.15 -33.60 12.79
C PRO A 122 -1.80 -33.57 14.19
N THR A 123 -2.68 -34.56 14.47
CA THR A 123 -3.48 -34.59 15.70
C THR A 123 -2.64 -34.88 16.96
N ASP A 124 -1.46 -35.43 16.77
CA ASP A 124 -0.45 -35.70 17.82
C ASP A 124 0.55 -34.56 18.02
N GLY A 125 0.40 -33.45 17.25
CA GLY A 125 1.29 -32.32 17.26
C GLY A 125 0.82 -31.15 18.14
N LEU A 126 1.75 -30.20 18.41
CA LEU A 126 1.46 -28.98 19.16
C LEU A 126 0.51 -28.02 18.44
N ARG A 127 0.27 -28.22 17.13
CA ARG A 127 -0.46 -27.27 16.28
C ARG A 127 -1.88 -27.03 16.78
N GLY A 128 -2.64 -28.10 17.02
CA GLY A 128 -4.01 -28.00 17.53
C GLY A 128 -4.08 -27.29 18.88
N ALA A 129 -3.24 -27.70 19.83
CA ALA A 129 -3.15 -27.09 21.14
C ALA A 129 -2.75 -25.59 21.07
N THR A 130 -1.80 -25.25 20.21
CA THR A 130 -1.35 -23.86 20.02
C THR A 130 -2.49 -22.98 19.51
N TYR A 131 -3.23 -23.41 18.47
CA TYR A 131 -4.37 -22.65 17.96
C TYR A 131 -5.52 -22.56 18.96
N HIS A 132 -5.80 -23.64 19.69
CA HIS A 132 -6.81 -23.63 20.75
C HIS A 132 -6.46 -22.60 21.84
N CYS A 133 -5.24 -22.63 22.38
CA CYS A 133 -4.77 -21.64 23.36
C CYS A 133 -4.79 -20.22 22.81
N LEU A 134 -4.35 -20.00 21.55
CA LEU A 134 -4.34 -18.69 20.93
C LEU A 134 -5.75 -18.11 20.79
N LEU A 135 -6.70 -18.91 20.28
CA LEU A 135 -8.11 -18.49 20.16
C LEU A 135 -8.75 -18.21 21.51
N GLY A 136 -8.49 -19.07 22.52
CA GLY A 136 -8.96 -18.83 23.88
C GLY A 136 -8.38 -17.55 24.49
N LEU A 137 -7.09 -17.27 24.29
CA LEU A 137 -6.47 -16.06 24.76
C LEU A 137 -7.08 -14.81 24.08
N LEU A 138 -7.25 -14.86 22.75
CA LEU A 138 -7.85 -13.75 21.99
C LEU A 138 -9.30 -13.49 22.37
N SER A 139 -10.08 -14.53 22.71
CA SER A 139 -11.47 -14.36 23.12
C SER A 139 -11.63 -13.65 24.48
N VAL A 140 -10.62 -13.72 25.34
CA VAL A 140 -10.64 -13.11 26.68
C VAL A 140 -9.99 -11.73 26.69
N THR A 141 -8.97 -11.51 25.84
CA THR A 141 -8.18 -10.26 25.85
C THR A 141 -8.63 -9.26 24.78
N GLY A 142 -9.43 -9.65 23.80
CA GLY A 142 -9.90 -8.79 22.68
C GLY A 142 -8.93 -8.78 21.54
#